data_502541d9d7b0f79ae6dbb396dea85f96
#
_entry.id   502541d9d7b0f79ae6dbb396dea85f96
#
_cell.length_a   1.000
_cell.length_b   1.000
_cell.length_c   1.000
_cell.angle_alpha   90.00
_cell.angle_beta   90.00
_cell.angle_gamma   90.00
#
_symmetry.space_group_name_H-M   'P 1'
#
loop_
_entity.id
_entity.type
_entity.pdbx_description
1 polymer ?
#
loop_
_entity_poly.entity_id
_entity_poly.type
_entity_poly.pdbx_seq_one_letter_code
_entity_poly.pdbx_strand_id
1 'polypeptide(L)'
;SPETQEQQQAAPEPRVLVGEVVITGATGQLEDEIFRVISTRAGQATTRSQLQADVNAIFATGFFASVDVKPEDTPLGVRVTFLVQPNPVLRNVTINAVPEGLERRVLPQQVVDNIFSPQYGQILNLRQLQEGITKLNQWYKDNGYDLAQVVDASKVTPDGTVTLTVAEGVVEDIRVRFLNKEGQPTNEKGEPIRGRTRDFIITREVQLKAGDIFNRQTAERDLRRVFGLGIFNDVRLSFAPGTDPRRVVVVVDVIEKNTGSIAAGAGISSASGLFGSVSYQQQNLGGNNQTLGAEVQVGQRELLFDARFTDPWIAGDPYRTSYTVNFFRRRSISLIFDGGDNEVELENGDRPRILRLGGGVTFTRPLSRDVFTKAEWTASLGFQYQRVSIRDADGELAPQDEEGNDLSFSGTGKDDLLTLQFGAVRDLRNDPLRPSRGSLLRLGVEQSIPVGEGSILLTRLRASYSYYIPVRFTNFTKGKGVQALAFNIQGGTVLGDLPPYEAFALGGSSSVRGYDEGDVGAGRSYIQATAEYRFPIISVVGGALFVDFGTDLGSGSSVPGDPAGVRDKPGTGLGFGLGVRVQSPLGPIRVDYGFSDQGDSRLHFGIGERF
;
A
#
# COMPACT_ATOMS: atom_id res chain seq x y z
N SER A 1 -45.35 15.30 -55.91
CA SER A 1 -46.26 14.17 -55.70
C SER A 1 -45.62 13.15 -54.80
N PRO A 2 -46.19 12.80 -53.67
CA PRO A 2 -45.68 11.74 -52.84
C PRO A 2 -46.21 10.42 -53.38
N GLU A 3 -45.30 9.52 -53.73
CA GLU A 3 -45.62 8.14 -54.02
C GLU A 3 -46.08 7.45 -52.74
N THR A 4 -47.32 7.06 -52.74
CA THR A 4 -47.97 6.23 -51.74
C THR A 4 -47.37 4.85 -51.86
N GLN A 5 -46.52 4.43 -50.93
CA GLN A 5 -46.17 3.02 -50.77
C GLN A 5 -47.43 2.28 -50.30
N GLU A 6 -48.07 1.56 -51.17
CA GLU A 6 -49.04 0.55 -50.80
C GLU A 6 -48.35 -0.51 -49.94
N GLN A 7 -48.66 -0.52 -48.63
CA GLN A 7 -48.40 -1.65 -47.78
C GLN A 7 -49.19 -2.84 -48.37
N GLN A 8 -48.48 -3.75 -49.02
CA GLN A 8 -49.02 -5.08 -49.30
C GLN A 8 -49.36 -5.74 -47.98
N GLN A 9 -50.62 -5.70 -47.58
CA GLN A 9 -51.14 -6.58 -46.55
C GLN A 9 -50.89 -8.02 -47.00
N ALA A 10 -50.06 -8.75 -46.27
CA ALA A 10 -49.87 -10.19 -46.46
C ALA A 10 -51.25 -10.86 -46.40
N ALA A 11 -51.54 -11.75 -47.38
CA ALA A 11 -52.77 -12.51 -47.38
C ALA A 11 -52.92 -13.25 -46.05
N PRO A 12 -54.15 -13.27 -45.46
CA PRO A 12 -54.37 -14.01 -44.23
C PRO A 12 -54.01 -15.48 -44.43
N GLU A 13 -53.24 -16.04 -43.47
CA GLU A 13 -52.86 -17.44 -43.52
C GLU A 13 -54.11 -18.34 -43.53
N PRO A 14 -54.05 -19.48 -44.29
CA PRO A 14 -55.13 -20.46 -44.25
C PRO A 14 -55.32 -20.99 -42.82
N ARG A 15 -56.60 -21.03 -42.39
CA ARG A 15 -56.99 -21.64 -41.10
C ARG A 15 -57.59 -23.01 -41.40
N VAL A 16 -57.17 -23.98 -40.56
CA VAL A 16 -57.71 -25.36 -40.63
C VAL A 16 -58.26 -25.76 -39.27
N LEU A 17 -59.33 -26.52 -39.27
CA LEU A 17 -59.93 -27.07 -38.08
C LEU A 17 -59.06 -28.21 -37.54
N VAL A 18 -58.70 -28.14 -36.23
CA VAL A 18 -57.96 -29.19 -35.55
C VAL A 18 -58.93 -30.21 -34.99
N GLY A 19 -58.82 -31.45 -35.49
CA GLY A 19 -59.64 -32.57 -35.00
C GLY A 19 -59.02 -33.24 -33.77
N GLU A 20 -57.72 -33.31 -33.73
CA GLU A 20 -56.98 -34.02 -32.67
C GLU A 20 -55.56 -33.43 -32.54
N VAL A 21 -55.07 -33.39 -31.32
CA VAL A 21 -53.66 -33.05 -31.01
C VAL A 21 -53.01 -34.28 -30.36
N VAL A 22 -51.94 -34.76 -30.99
CA VAL A 22 -51.22 -35.95 -30.55
C VAL A 22 -49.78 -35.58 -30.23
N ILE A 23 -49.29 -36.07 -29.13
CA ILE A 23 -47.90 -35.94 -28.73
C ILE A 23 -47.22 -37.30 -28.91
N THR A 24 -46.17 -37.34 -29.71
CA THR A 24 -45.34 -38.54 -29.91
C THR A 24 -43.96 -38.30 -29.36
N GLY A 25 -43.48 -39.19 -28.49
CA GLY A 25 -42.13 -39.12 -27.90
C GLY A 25 -42.11 -38.67 -26.46
N ALA A 26 -43.24 -38.23 -25.88
CA ALA A 26 -43.33 -37.84 -24.48
C ALA A 26 -44.63 -38.37 -23.87
N THR A 27 -44.58 -38.73 -22.56
CA THR A 27 -45.72 -39.25 -21.79
C THR A 27 -45.67 -38.65 -20.38
N GLY A 28 -46.83 -38.75 -19.69
CA GLY A 28 -46.96 -38.30 -18.28
C GLY A 28 -46.75 -36.81 -18.09
N GLN A 29 -45.93 -36.43 -17.13
CA GLN A 29 -45.67 -35.02 -16.81
C GLN A 29 -45.05 -34.23 -17.96
N LEU A 30 -44.22 -34.87 -18.75
CA LEU A 30 -43.59 -34.24 -19.88
C LEU A 30 -44.61 -33.89 -20.99
N GLU A 31 -45.59 -34.79 -21.23
CA GLU A 31 -46.70 -34.51 -22.11
C GLU A 31 -47.58 -33.37 -21.57
N ASP A 32 -47.84 -33.33 -20.26
CA ASP A 32 -48.60 -32.26 -19.61
C ASP A 32 -47.91 -30.90 -19.80
N GLU A 33 -46.58 -30.85 -19.70
CA GLU A 33 -45.78 -29.64 -19.99
C GLU A 33 -46.01 -29.14 -21.41
N ILE A 34 -46.03 -30.02 -22.39
CA ILE A 34 -46.28 -29.66 -23.77
C ILE A 34 -47.69 -29.04 -23.90
N PHE A 35 -48.72 -29.71 -23.38
CA PHE A 35 -50.08 -29.18 -23.47
C PHE A 35 -50.25 -27.84 -22.73
N ARG A 36 -49.45 -27.57 -21.72
CA ARG A 36 -49.50 -26.31 -21.01
C ARG A 36 -49.01 -25.13 -21.84
N VAL A 37 -48.03 -25.34 -22.73
CA VAL A 37 -47.36 -24.26 -23.46
C VAL A 37 -47.86 -24.05 -24.89
N ILE A 38 -48.56 -25.03 -25.48
CA ILE A 38 -49.12 -24.92 -26.84
C ILE A 38 -50.46 -24.19 -26.83
N SER A 39 -50.71 -23.47 -27.93
CA SER A 39 -51.97 -22.78 -28.17
C SER A 39 -52.95 -23.58 -28.98
N THR A 40 -52.48 -24.55 -29.76
CA THR A 40 -53.33 -25.44 -30.62
C THR A 40 -54.16 -26.37 -29.76
N ARG A 41 -55.46 -26.39 -29.97
CA ARG A 41 -56.42 -27.25 -29.27
C ARG A 41 -57.37 -27.94 -30.23
N ALA A 42 -57.75 -29.17 -29.88
CA ALA A 42 -58.78 -29.89 -30.63
C ALA A 42 -60.10 -29.10 -30.62
N GLY A 43 -60.76 -29.04 -31.76
CA GLY A 43 -62.02 -28.31 -31.94
C GLY A 43 -61.86 -26.83 -32.28
N GLN A 44 -60.62 -26.33 -32.36
CA GLN A 44 -60.31 -24.95 -32.70
C GLN A 44 -59.56 -24.89 -34.02
N ALA A 45 -59.61 -23.75 -34.71
CA ALA A 45 -58.82 -23.52 -35.90
C ALA A 45 -57.38 -23.14 -35.55
N THR A 46 -56.45 -23.57 -36.41
CA THR A 46 -55.01 -23.23 -36.30
C THR A 46 -54.46 -22.74 -37.63
N THR A 47 -53.33 -22.08 -37.57
CA THR A 47 -52.58 -21.64 -38.75
C THR A 47 -51.18 -22.24 -38.72
N ARG A 48 -50.46 -22.16 -39.86
CA ARG A 48 -49.08 -22.62 -39.96
C ARG A 48 -48.16 -21.87 -39.01
N SER A 49 -48.35 -20.54 -38.90
CA SER A 49 -47.60 -19.70 -37.94
C SER A 49 -47.86 -20.10 -36.49
N GLN A 50 -49.10 -20.42 -36.15
CA GLN A 50 -49.48 -20.88 -34.81
C GLN A 50 -48.82 -22.22 -34.46
N LEU A 51 -48.79 -23.16 -35.43
CA LEU A 51 -48.10 -24.44 -35.23
C LEU A 51 -46.59 -24.25 -35.06
N GLN A 52 -45.99 -23.34 -35.84
CA GLN A 52 -44.57 -23.02 -35.68
C GLN A 52 -44.29 -22.33 -34.31
N ALA A 53 -45.18 -21.44 -33.89
CA ALA A 53 -45.09 -20.82 -32.58
C ALA A 53 -45.19 -21.85 -31.45
N ASP A 54 -46.07 -22.86 -31.61
CA ASP A 54 -46.22 -23.96 -30.65
C ASP A 54 -44.96 -24.85 -30.63
N VAL A 55 -44.33 -25.14 -31.76
CA VAL A 55 -43.05 -25.86 -31.85
C VAL A 55 -41.98 -25.08 -31.07
N ASN A 56 -41.91 -23.78 -31.28
CA ASN A 56 -40.95 -22.92 -30.58
C ASN A 56 -41.25 -22.88 -29.09
N ALA A 57 -42.53 -22.84 -28.68
CA ALA A 57 -42.91 -22.84 -27.26
C ALA A 57 -42.55 -24.17 -26.57
N ILE A 58 -42.74 -25.31 -27.25
CA ILE A 58 -42.34 -26.62 -26.75
C ILE A 58 -40.82 -26.69 -26.59
N PHE A 59 -40.06 -26.24 -27.59
CA PHE A 59 -38.62 -26.23 -27.54
C PHE A 59 -38.09 -25.30 -26.44
N ALA A 60 -38.76 -24.17 -26.25
CA ALA A 60 -38.40 -23.19 -25.22
C ALA A 60 -38.58 -23.73 -23.78
N THR A 61 -39.31 -24.82 -23.57
CA THR A 61 -39.37 -25.46 -22.24
C THR A 61 -38.03 -26.04 -21.78
N GLY A 62 -37.15 -26.33 -22.74
CA GLY A 62 -35.79 -26.83 -22.48
C GLY A 62 -35.66 -28.35 -22.35
N PHE A 63 -36.75 -29.11 -22.36
CA PHE A 63 -36.73 -30.56 -22.15
C PHE A 63 -36.41 -31.38 -23.40
N PHE A 64 -36.43 -30.80 -24.58
CA PHE A 64 -36.43 -31.55 -25.84
C PHE A 64 -35.21 -31.23 -26.70
N ALA A 65 -34.59 -32.28 -27.25
CA ALA A 65 -33.51 -32.17 -28.21
C ALA A 65 -34.01 -31.77 -29.60
N SER A 66 -35.22 -32.21 -29.97
CA SER A 66 -35.87 -31.83 -31.21
C SER A 66 -37.39 -31.78 -31.03
N VAL A 67 -38.03 -30.88 -31.77
CA VAL A 67 -39.48 -30.72 -31.81
C VAL A 67 -39.89 -30.46 -33.24
N ASP A 68 -40.78 -31.31 -33.78
CA ASP A 68 -41.35 -31.16 -35.11
C ASP A 68 -42.88 -31.24 -35.02
N VAL A 69 -43.55 -30.67 -35.98
CA VAL A 69 -45.00 -30.76 -36.11
C VAL A 69 -45.37 -31.37 -37.46
N LYS A 70 -46.31 -32.30 -37.44
CA LYS A 70 -46.80 -32.97 -38.64
C LYS A 70 -48.31 -32.91 -38.67
N PRO A 71 -48.92 -32.08 -39.52
CA PRO A 71 -50.35 -32.08 -39.73
C PRO A 71 -50.76 -33.21 -40.75
N GLU A 72 -51.88 -33.88 -40.45
CA GLU A 72 -52.46 -34.90 -41.30
C GLU A 72 -53.94 -34.68 -41.39
N ASP A 73 -54.52 -34.81 -42.61
CA ASP A 73 -55.94 -34.70 -42.83
C ASP A 73 -56.68 -35.96 -42.33
N THR A 74 -57.75 -35.76 -41.58
CA THR A 74 -58.64 -36.83 -41.15
C THR A 74 -60.09 -36.43 -41.39
N PRO A 75 -61.08 -37.38 -41.33
CA PRO A 75 -62.51 -37.07 -41.56
C PRO A 75 -63.04 -36.08 -40.50
N LEU A 76 -62.45 -35.96 -39.36
CA LEU A 76 -62.86 -35.09 -38.23
C LEU A 76 -62.13 -33.78 -38.16
N GLY A 77 -61.22 -33.49 -39.10
CA GLY A 77 -60.35 -32.35 -39.11
C GLY A 77 -58.88 -32.74 -39.17
N VAL A 78 -57.98 -31.77 -39.04
CA VAL A 78 -56.53 -32.01 -39.08
C VAL A 78 -56.05 -32.63 -37.81
N ARG A 79 -55.33 -33.75 -37.87
CA ARG A 79 -54.58 -34.31 -36.76
C ARG A 79 -53.22 -33.58 -36.73
N VAL A 80 -52.98 -32.87 -35.65
CA VAL A 80 -51.72 -32.21 -35.39
C VAL A 80 -50.90 -33.12 -34.48
N THR A 81 -49.76 -33.63 -35.00
CA THR A 81 -48.84 -34.45 -34.23
C THR A 81 -47.58 -33.68 -33.95
N PHE A 82 -47.27 -33.46 -32.67
CA PHE A 82 -45.99 -32.92 -32.27
C PHE A 82 -45.04 -34.08 -31.99
N LEU A 83 -43.96 -34.16 -32.76
CA LEU A 83 -42.93 -35.16 -32.65
C LEU A 83 -41.80 -34.57 -31.78
N VAL A 84 -41.60 -35.10 -30.63
CA VAL A 84 -40.59 -34.58 -29.67
C VAL A 84 -39.61 -35.69 -29.31
N GLN A 85 -38.37 -35.29 -29.14
CA GLN A 85 -37.32 -36.14 -28.57
C GLN A 85 -36.84 -35.53 -27.27
N PRO A 86 -37.15 -36.16 -26.13
CA PRO A 86 -36.67 -35.68 -24.82
C PRO A 86 -35.15 -35.74 -24.73
N ASN A 87 -34.60 -34.80 -24.01
CA ASN A 87 -33.17 -34.84 -23.64
C ASN A 87 -32.91 -36.07 -22.75
N PRO A 88 -31.68 -36.60 -22.76
CA PRO A 88 -31.25 -37.62 -21.78
C PRO A 88 -31.35 -37.12 -20.34
N VAL A 89 -31.32 -38.06 -19.38
CA VAL A 89 -31.22 -37.75 -17.96
C VAL A 89 -29.83 -37.17 -17.66
N LEU A 90 -29.79 -36.02 -17.02
CA LEU A 90 -28.54 -35.42 -16.60
C LEU A 90 -28.04 -36.14 -15.33
N ARG A 91 -26.82 -36.67 -15.37
CA ARG A 91 -26.20 -37.38 -14.24
C ARG A 91 -25.00 -36.63 -13.67
N ASN A 92 -24.30 -35.91 -14.53
CA ASN A 92 -23.09 -35.19 -14.10
C ASN A 92 -22.81 -34.00 -15.01
N VAL A 93 -22.24 -32.94 -14.44
CA VAL A 93 -21.68 -31.80 -15.15
C VAL A 93 -20.19 -31.73 -14.83
N THR A 94 -19.37 -31.81 -15.86
CA THR A 94 -17.92 -31.70 -15.75
C THR A 94 -17.44 -30.37 -16.31
N ILE A 95 -16.33 -29.88 -15.78
CA ILE A 95 -15.72 -28.63 -16.22
C ILE A 95 -14.40 -28.94 -16.92
N ASN A 96 -14.24 -28.39 -18.12
CA ASN A 96 -12.99 -28.40 -18.85
C ASN A 96 -12.46 -26.97 -18.95
N ALA A 97 -11.41 -26.65 -18.16
CA ALA A 97 -10.78 -25.33 -18.21
C ALA A 97 -9.81 -25.23 -19.39
N VAL A 98 -9.88 -24.13 -20.13
CA VAL A 98 -8.98 -23.86 -21.25
C VAL A 98 -8.19 -22.56 -21.02
N PRO A 99 -6.95 -22.46 -21.54
CA PRO A 99 -6.21 -23.48 -22.30
C PRO A 99 -5.84 -24.70 -21.46
N GLU A 100 -5.71 -25.83 -22.13
CA GLU A 100 -5.36 -27.11 -21.48
C GLU A 100 -3.98 -27.04 -20.83
N GLY A 101 -3.76 -27.88 -19.82
CA GLY A 101 -2.48 -27.99 -19.10
C GLY A 101 -2.35 -27.09 -17.90
N LEU A 102 -3.38 -26.34 -17.52
CA LEU A 102 -3.40 -25.65 -16.23
C LEU A 102 -3.61 -26.67 -15.11
N GLU A 103 -2.62 -26.80 -14.25
CA GLU A 103 -2.69 -27.74 -13.12
C GLU A 103 -3.76 -27.34 -12.09
N ARG A 104 -4.18 -26.08 -12.09
CA ARG A 104 -5.16 -25.55 -11.14
C ARG A 104 -6.20 -24.69 -11.86
N ARG A 105 -7.43 -25.09 -11.78
CA ARG A 105 -8.56 -24.21 -12.05
C ARG A 105 -8.96 -23.51 -10.75
N VAL A 106 -9.47 -22.28 -10.86
CA VAL A 106 -9.90 -21.49 -9.70
C VAL A 106 -11.29 -21.86 -9.21
N LEU A 107 -12.09 -22.53 -10.04
CA LEU A 107 -13.46 -22.92 -9.72
C LEU A 107 -13.48 -24.16 -8.82
N PRO A 108 -13.98 -24.06 -7.57
CA PRO A 108 -14.11 -25.21 -6.69
C PRO A 108 -15.18 -26.19 -7.21
N GLN A 109 -14.93 -27.49 -7.09
CA GLN A 109 -15.91 -28.50 -7.48
C GLN A 109 -17.21 -28.38 -6.71
N GLN A 110 -17.15 -27.96 -5.45
CA GLN A 110 -18.32 -27.75 -4.62
C GLN A 110 -19.28 -26.70 -5.19
N VAL A 111 -18.76 -25.64 -5.83
CA VAL A 111 -19.59 -24.61 -6.47
C VAL A 111 -20.36 -25.21 -7.65
N VAL A 112 -19.68 -26.03 -8.46
CA VAL A 112 -20.31 -26.73 -9.58
C VAL A 112 -21.41 -27.67 -9.08
N ASP A 113 -21.13 -28.45 -8.07
CA ASP A 113 -22.09 -29.40 -7.48
C ASP A 113 -23.29 -28.67 -6.87
N ASN A 114 -23.08 -27.58 -6.17
CA ASN A 114 -24.17 -26.79 -5.59
C ASN A 114 -25.10 -26.18 -6.64
N ILE A 115 -24.56 -25.82 -7.81
CA ILE A 115 -25.33 -25.22 -8.90
C ILE A 115 -26.13 -26.29 -9.64
N PHE A 116 -25.51 -27.42 -9.96
CA PHE A 116 -26.08 -28.41 -10.90
C PHE A 116 -26.66 -29.65 -10.24
N SER A 117 -26.27 -30.00 -9.03
CA SER A 117 -26.75 -31.21 -8.35
C SER A 117 -28.29 -31.30 -8.24
N PRO A 118 -29.05 -30.19 -8.07
CA PRO A 118 -30.51 -30.25 -8.07
C PRO A 118 -31.10 -30.79 -9.38
N GLN A 119 -30.36 -30.73 -10.49
CA GLN A 119 -30.79 -31.20 -11.81
C GLN A 119 -30.41 -32.67 -12.08
N TYR A 120 -29.55 -33.25 -11.24
CA TYR A 120 -29.07 -34.61 -11.44
C TYR A 120 -30.18 -35.63 -11.18
N GLY A 121 -30.22 -36.64 -12.03
CA GLY A 121 -31.28 -37.68 -11.98
C GLY A 121 -32.57 -37.29 -12.67
N GLN A 122 -32.67 -36.12 -13.25
CA GLN A 122 -33.82 -35.63 -14.02
C GLN A 122 -33.47 -35.46 -15.48
N ILE A 123 -34.51 -35.42 -16.31
CA ILE A 123 -34.32 -35.12 -17.75
C ILE A 123 -33.64 -33.75 -17.86
N LEU A 124 -32.58 -33.67 -18.65
CA LEU A 124 -31.86 -32.44 -18.91
C LEU A 124 -32.82 -31.36 -19.41
N ASN A 125 -32.88 -30.26 -18.71
CA ASN A 125 -33.58 -29.06 -19.14
C ASN A 125 -32.54 -28.01 -19.56
N LEU A 126 -32.50 -27.69 -20.86
CA LEU A 126 -31.51 -26.76 -21.43
C LEU A 126 -31.66 -25.35 -20.84
N ARG A 127 -32.86 -24.93 -20.47
CA ARG A 127 -33.10 -23.63 -19.84
C ARG A 127 -32.49 -23.58 -18.42
N GLN A 128 -32.69 -24.65 -17.63
CA GLN A 128 -32.09 -24.76 -16.29
C GLN A 128 -30.57 -24.89 -16.38
N LEU A 129 -30.06 -25.59 -17.39
CA LEU A 129 -28.62 -25.67 -17.64
C LEU A 129 -28.05 -24.27 -17.92
N GLN A 130 -28.72 -23.48 -18.76
CA GLN A 130 -28.32 -22.10 -19.05
C GLN A 130 -28.39 -21.19 -17.83
N GLU A 131 -29.41 -21.35 -16.97
CA GLU A 131 -29.48 -20.64 -15.70
C GLU A 131 -28.31 -21.01 -14.78
N GLY A 132 -27.94 -22.30 -14.75
CA GLY A 132 -26.76 -22.77 -14.05
C GLY A 132 -25.47 -22.19 -14.57
N ILE A 133 -25.33 -22.09 -15.90
CA ILE A 133 -24.18 -21.43 -16.55
C ILE A 133 -24.11 -19.95 -16.16
N THR A 134 -25.26 -19.28 -16.14
CA THR A 134 -25.32 -17.88 -15.68
C THR A 134 -24.86 -17.72 -14.22
N LYS A 135 -25.29 -18.64 -13.35
CA LYS A 135 -24.82 -18.65 -11.95
C LYS A 135 -23.32 -18.92 -11.85
N LEU A 136 -22.80 -19.79 -12.69
CA LEU A 136 -21.38 -20.10 -12.75
C LEU A 136 -20.57 -18.87 -13.19
N ASN A 137 -21.01 -18.17 -14.23
CA ASN A 137 -20.40 -16.94 -14.70
C ASN A 137 -20.46 -15.84 -13.62
N GLN A 138 -21.57 -15.78 -12.86
CA GLN A 138 -21.72 -14.84 -11.77
C GLN A 138 -20.76 -15.14 -10.61
N TRP A 139 -20.56 -16.43 -10.31
CA TRP A 139 -19.57 -16.83 -9.29
C TRP A 139 -18.17 -16.33 -9.66
N TYR A 140 -17.76 -16.48 -10.92
CA TYR A 140 -16.48 -15.97 -11.38
C TYR A 140 -16.37 -14.46 -11.18
N LYS A 141 -17.39 -13.72 -11.55
CA LYS A 141 -17.45 -12.26 -11.38
C LYS A 141 -17.38 -11.85 -9.92
N ASP A 142 -18.15 -12.51 -9.06
CA ASP A 142 -18.20 -12.21 -7.63
C ASP A 142 -16.85 -12.45 -6.94
N ASN A 143 -16.04 -13.34 -7.49
CA ASN A 143 -14.71 -13.67 -6.96
C ASN A 143 -13.58 -12.96 -7.71
N GLY A 144 -13.90 -12.00 -8.58
CA GLY A 144 -12.91 -11.16 -9.25
C GLY A 144 -12.36 -11.71 -10.55
N TYR A 145 -12.83 -12.85 -11.03
CA TYR A 145 -12.40 -13.45 -12.29
C TYR A 145 -13.22 -12.91 -13.45
N ASP A 146 -13.05 -11.62 -13.73
CA ASP A 146 -13.91 -10.86 -14.64
C ASP A 146 -13.82 -11.32 -16.11
N LEU A 147 -12.75 -12.00 -16.50
CA LEU A 147 -12.53 -12.48 -17.86
C LEU A 147 -12.96 -13.95 -18.04
N ALA A 148 -13.33 -14.61 -16.96
CA ALA A 148 -13.76 -16.00 -16.99
C ALA A 148 -15.18 -16.11 -17.51
N GLN A 149 -15.41 -17.08 -18.42
CA GLN A 149 -16.74 -17.38 -18.93
C GLN A 149 -16.83 -18.81 -19.46
N VAL A 150 -18.02 -19.36 -19.44
CA VAL A 150 -18.34 -20.60 -20.14
C VAL A 150 -18.44 -20.29 -21.62
N VAL A 151 -17.60 -20.93 -22.43
CA VAL A 151 -17.52 -20.68 -23.89
C VAL A 151 -18.21 -21.74 -24.72
N ASP A 152 -18.41 -22.93 -24.14
CA ASP A 152 -19.07 -24.05 -24.85
C ASP A 152 -19.68 -25.01 -23.83
N ALA A 153 -20.73 -25.73 -24.28
CA ALA A 153 -21.34 -26.83 -23.57
C ALA A 153 -21.46 -28.01 -24.52
N SER A 154 -20.92 -29.17 -24.14
CA SER A 154 -21.02 -30.38 -24.94
C SER A 154 -22.46 -30.89 -24.98
N LYS A 155 -22.77 -31.69 -25.99
CA LYS A 155 -23.99 -32.52 -25.98
C LYS A 155 -23.89 -33.52 -24.80
N VAL A 156 -25.04 -33.93 -24.29
CA VAL A 156 -25.11 -34.96 -23.25
C VAL A 156 -24.61 -36.28 -23.83
N THR A 157 -23.65 -36.87 -23.15
CA THR A 157 -23.15 -38.22 -23.49
C THR A 157 -24.18 -39.29 -23.07
N PRO A 158 -24.08 -40.53 -23.62
CA PRO A 158 -25.02 -41.61 -23.24
C PRO A 158 -25.04 -41.91 -21.73
N ASP A 159 -23.98 -41.63 -21.01
CA ASP A 159 -23.91 -41.77 -19.54
C ASP A 159 -24.52 -40.59 -18.78
N GLY A 160 -25.05 -39.59 -19.47
CA GLY A 160 -25.69 -38.44 -18.86
C GLY A 160 -24.75 -37.32 -18.44
N THR A 161 -23.55 -37.25 -19.00
CA THR A 161 -22.57 -36.21 -18.68
C THR A 161 -22.61 -35.06 -19.68
N VAL A 162 -22.64 -33.82 -19.16
CA VAL A 162 -22.42 -32.58 -19.91
C VAL A 162 -21.08 -32.02 -19.51
N THR A 163 -20.25 -31.68 -20.50
CA THR A 163 -18.97 -31.00 -20.26
C THR A 163 -19.10 -29.54 -20.64
N LEU A 164 -18.86 -28.65 -19.66
CA LEU A 164 -18.79 -27.21 -19.87
C LEU A 164 -17.32 -26.83 -20.08
N THR A 165 -17.06 -26.17 -21.19
CA THR A 165 -15.73 -25.60 -21.46
C THR A 165 -15.69 -24.17 -20.94
N VAL A 166 -14.74 -23.89 -20.04
CA VAL A 166 -14.59 -22.59 -19.40
C VAL A 166 -13.26 -21.99 -19.79
N ALA A 167 -13.30 -20.79 -20.36
CA ALA A 167 -12.11 -19.95 -20.48
C ALA A 167 -12.01 -19.10 -19.22
N GLU A 168 -11.05 -19.41 -18.34
CA GLU A 168 -10.92 -18.74 -17.04
C GLU A 168 -10.21 -17.38 -17.12
N GLY A 169 -9.72 -16.99 -18.29
CA GLY A 169 -9.05 -15.71 -18.47
C GLY A 169 -7.56 -15.79 -18.13
N VAL A 170 -6.85 -16.72 -18.76
CA VAL A 170 -5.42 -16.90 -18.56
C VAL A 170 -4.66 -15.74 -19.19
N VAL A 171 -3.74 -15.17 -18.43
CA VAL A 171 -2.88 -14.07 -18.88
C VAL A 171 -1.76 -14.63 -19.74
N GLU A 172 -1.62 -14.12 -20.95
CA GLU A 172 -0.52 -14.49 -21.85
C GLU A 172 0.75 -13.74 -21.52
N ASP A 173 0.63 -12.42 -21.27
CA ASP A 173 1.76 -11.54 -21.03
C ASP A 173 1.28 -10.27 -20.31
N ILE A 174 2.23 -9.61 -19.66
CA ILE A 174 2.04 -8.29 -19.06
C ILE A 174 2.88 -7.30 -19.85
N ARG A 175 2.22 -6.30 -20.42
CA ARG A 175 2.88 -5.25 -21.21
C ARG A 175 2.67 -3.89 -20.60
N VAL A 176 3.64 -3.00 -20.81
CA VAL A 176 3.57 -1.59 -20.41
C VAL A 176 3.35 -0.77 -21.67
N ARG A 177 2.42 0.17 -21.58
CA ARG A 177 2.17 1.13 -22.65
C ARG A 177 2.14 2.54 -22.07
N PHE A 178 2.88 3.45 -22.71
CA PHE A 178 2.93 4.83 -22.31
C PHE A 178 1.88 5.63 -23.08
N LEU A 179 1.14 6.46 -22.37
CA LEU A 179 0.14 7.35 -22.92
C LEU A 179 0.61 8.80 -22.82
N ASN A 180 0.11 9.65 -23.70
CA ASN A 180 0.33 11.08 -23.59
C ASN A 180 -0.58 11.69 -22.49
N LYS A 181 -0.47 13.00 -22.26
CA LYS A 181 -1.27 13.69 -21.24
C LYS A 181 -2.77 13.59 -21.47
N GLU A 182 -3.20 13.43 -22.71
CA GLU A 182 -4.59 13.25 -23.12
C GLU A 182 -5.06 11.78 -23.01
N GLY A 183 -4.16 10.89 -22.61
CA GLY A 183 -4.47 9.46 -22.46
C GLY A 183 -4.43 8.66 -23.75
N GLN A 184 -3.73 9.13 -24.77
CA GLN A 184 -3.62 8.46 -26.06
C GLN A 184 -2.26 7.76 -26.20
N PRO A 185 -2.21 6.57 -26.84
CA PRO A 185 -0.97 5.79 -26.97
C PRO A 185 -0.05 6.27 -28.07
N THR A 186 -0.51 7.18 -28.93
CA THR A 186 0.26 7.73 -30.05
C THR A 186 0.28 9.25 -30.02
N ASN A 187 1.33 9.84 -30.59
CA ASN A 187 1.41 11.26 -30.80
C ASN A 187 0.58 11.71 -32.03
N GLU A 188 0.60 13.01 -32.34
CA GLU A 188 -0.13 13.57 -33.48
C GLU A 188 0.31 12.99 -34.83
N LYS A 189 1.55 12.47 -34.92
CA LYS A 189 2.11 11.83 -36.10
C LYS A 189 1.76 10.33 -36.21
N GLY A 190 1.00 9.78 -35.24
CA GLY A 190 0.68 8.36 -35.17
C GLY A 190 1.81 7.47 -34.64
N GLU A 191 2.90 8.05 -34.14
CA GLU A 191 3.99 7.29 -33.55
C GLU A 191 3.69 6.93 -32.10
N PRO A 192 4.09 5.71 -31.63
CA PRO A 192 3.91 5.34 -30.22
C PRO A 192 4.62 6.31 -29.27
N ILE A 193 3.96 6.61 -28.16
CA ILE A 193 4.57 7.40 -27.08
C ILE A 193 5.72 6.60 -26.47
N ARG A 194 6.88 7.22 -26.37
CA ARG A 194 8.06 6.65 -25.69
C ARG A 194 8.12 7.15 -24.26
N GLY A 195 8.17 6.22 -23.31
CA GLY A 195 8.35 6.55 -21.92
C GLY A 195 9.83 6.66 -21.52
N ARG A 196 10.07 7.42 -20.48
CA ARG A 196 11.38 7.51 -19.83
C ARG A 196 11.60 6.36 -18.85
N THR A 197 10.53 5.94 -18.17
CA THR A 197 10.57 4.87 -17.18
C THR A 197 10.86 3.53 -17.87
N ARG A 198 11.79 2.79 -17.33
CA ARG A 198 12.08 1.44 -17.81
C ARG A 198 10.96 0.49 -17.44
N ASP A 199 10.62 -0.42 -18.35
CA ASP A 199 9.49 -1.32 -18.19
C ASP A 199 9.57 -2.15 -16.91
N PHE A 200 10.76 -2.64 -16.55
CA PHE A 200 10.93 -3.47 -15.37
C PHE A 200 10.60 -2.74 -14.06
N ILE A 201 10.71 -1.42 -14.02
CA ILE A 201 10.31 -0.60 -12.86
C ILE A 201 8.81 -0.77 -12.59
N ILE A 202 8.02 -0.89 -13.65
CA ILE A 202 6.58 -1.06 -13.59
C ILE A 202 6.22 -2.53 -13.37
N THR A 203 6.79 -3.41 -14.18
CA THR A 203 6.42 -4.84 -14.18
C THR A 203 6.80 -5.54 -12.88
N ARG A 204 7.90 -5.14 -12.23
CA ARG A 204 8.28 -5.72 -10.93
C ARG A 204 7.30 -5.38 -9.79
N GLU A 205 6.46 -4.36 -9.97
CA GLU A 205 5.40 -4.00 -9.02
C GLU A 205 4.10 -4.76 -9.29
N VAL A 206 4.02 -5.49 -10.38
CA VAL A 206 2.84 -6.24 -10.80
C VAL A 206 2.99 -7.69 -10.35
N GLN A 207 2.11 -8.12 -9.45
CA GLN A 207 2.07 -9.51 -8.98
C GLN A 207 1.51 -10.45 -10.03
N LEU A 208 0.56 -9.98 -10.84
CA LEU A 208 -0.04 -10.72 -11.92
C LEU A 208 1.05 -11.07 -12.97
N LYS A 209 1.12 -12.33 -13.38
CA LYS A 209 2.16 -12.83 -14.28
C LYS A 209 1.55 -13.64 -15.42
N ALA A 210 2.32 -13.82 -16.49
CA ALA A 210 1.96 -14.76 -17.56
C ALA A 210 1.71 -16.15 -16.99
N GLY A 211 0.60 -16.76 -17.39
CA GLY A 211 0.14 -18.05 -16.89
C GLY A 211 -0.84 -17.97 -15.74
N ASP A 212 -0.97 -16.84 -15.07
CA ASP A 212 -1.96 -16.63 -14.03
C ASP A 212 -3.37 -16.47 -14.63
N ILE A 213 -4.37 -16.78 -13.83
CA ILE A 213 -5.76 -16.45 -14.14
C ILE A 213 -6.01 -15.02 -13.70
N PHE A 214 -6.53 -14.19 -14.59
CA PHE A 214 -6.79 -12.79 -14.30
C PHE A 214 -7.75 -12.64 -13.11
N ASN A 215 -7.36 -11.86 -12.12
CA ASN A 215 -8.18 -11.52 -10.97
C ASN A 215 -8.19 -10.01 -10.76
N ARG A 216 -9.40 -9.42 -10.73
CA ARG A 216 -9.61 -7.98 -10.59
C ARG A 216 -8.98 -7.42 -9.32
N GLN A 217 -9.11 -8.10 -8.20
CA GLN A 217 -8.59 -7.63 -6.91
C GLN A 217 -7.07 -7.57 -6.91
N THR A 218 -6.42 -8.59 -7.48
CA THR A 218 -4.96 -8.59 -7.67
C THR A 218 -4.54 -7.46 -8.61
N ALA A 219 -5.25 -7.29 -9.72
CA ALA A 219 -4.97 -6.21 -10.67
C ALA A 219 -5.13 -4.82 -10.05
N GLU A 220 -6.15 -4.59 -9.24
CA GLU A 220 -6.36 -3.33 -8.53
C GLU A 220 -5.23 -3.05 -7.53
N ARG A 221 -4.77 -4.06 -6.80
CA ARG A 221 -3.61 -3.92 -5.91
C ARG A 221 -2.33 -3.60 -6.69
N ASP A 222 -2.14 -4.26 -7.83
CA ASP A 222 -1.00 -4.00 -8.72
C ASP A 222 -1.00 -2.57 -9.24
N LEU A 223 -2.15 -2.07 -9.69
CA LEU A 223 -2.28 -0.69 -10.15
C LEU A 223 -1.99 0.31 -9.04
N ARG A 224 -2.45 0.02 -7.81
CA ARG A 224 -2.14 0.88 -6.66
C ARG A 224 -0.65 0.90 -6.33
N ARG A 225 0.05 -0.23 -6.44
CA ARG A 225 1.51 -0.27 -6.25
C ARG A 225 2.24 0.54 -7.31
N VAL A 226 1.86 0.41 -8.57
CA VAL A 226 2.47 1.17 -9.67
C VAL A 226 2.19 2.67 -9.50
N PHE A 227 0.96 3.04 -9.23
CA PHE A 227 0.61 4.45 -8.95
C PHE A 227 1.31 4.98 -7.70
N GLY A 228 1.48 4.13 -6.69
CA GLY A 228 2.17 4.45 -5.43
C GLY A 228 3.65 4.78 -5.58
N LEU A 229 4.27 4.49 -6.74
CA LEU A 229 5.64 4.90 -7.04
C LEU A 229 5.79 6.44 -7.09
N GLY A 230 4.69 7.15 -7.33
CA GLY A 230 4.67 8.61 -7.31
C GLY A 230 5.28 9.26 -8.56
N ILE A 231 5.49 8.50 -9.62
CA ILE A 231 6.11 8.96 -10.87
C ILE A 231 5.13 9.00 -12.05
N PHE A 232 3.86 8.69 -11.82
CA PHE A 232 2.82 8.69 -12.82
C PHE A 232 1.66 9.60 -12.42
N ASN A 233 1.09 10.31 -13.39
CA ASN A 233 -0.16 11.06 -13.19
C ASN A 233 -1.36 10.13 -13.19
N ASP A 234 -1.30 9.04 -13.95
CA ASP A 234 -2.37 8.05 -14.02
C ASP A 234 -1.80 6.67 -14.38
N VAL A 235 -2.44 5.64 -13.87
CA VAL A 235 -2.14 4.23 -14.19
C VAL A 235 -3.47 3.53 -14.43
N ARG A 236 -3.60 2.92 -15.60
CA ARG A 236 -4.82 2.23 -16.03
C ARG A 236 -4.50 0.81 -16.47
N LEU A 237 -5.53 -0.02 -16.44
CA LEU A 237 -5.47 -1.36 -16.98
C LEU A 237 -6.27 -1.42 -18.28
N SER A 238 -5.70 -2.05 -19.30
CA SER A 238 -6.41 -2.41 -20.52
C SER A 238 -6.04 -3.81 -20.97
N PHE A 239 -6.76 -4.33 -21.94
CA PHE A 239 -6.55 -5.67 -22.44
C PHE A 239 -6.30 -5.64 -23.94
N ALA A 240 -5.39 -6.50 -24.39
CA ALA A 240 -5.12 -6.71 -25.79
C ALA A 240 -5.31 -8.19 -26.15
N PRO A 241 -5.71 -8.53 -27.40
CA PRO A 241 -5.78 -9.91 -27.83
C PRO A 241 -4.41 -10.59 -27.72
N GLY A 242 -4.40 -11.84 -27.23
CA GLY A 242 -3.23 -12.68 -27.26
C GLY A 242 -3.05 -13.37 -28.61
N THR A 243 -1.95 -14.12 -28.76
CA THR A 243 -1.74 -15.01 -29.91
C THR A 243 -2.72 -16.18 -29.90
N ASP A 244 -3.12 -16.60 -28.70
CA ASP A 244 -4.19 -17.59 -28.49
C ASP A 244 -5.47 -16.83 -28.07
N PRO A 245 -6.62 -17.02 -28.76
CA PRO A 245 -7.85 -16.32 -28.42
C PRO A 245 -8.41 -16.67 -27.04
N ARG A 246 -7.93 -17.73 -26.41
CA ARG A 246 -8.30 -18.15 -25.05
C ARG A 246 -7.45 -17.47 -23.97
N ARG A 247 -6.48 -16.66 -24.37
CA ARG A 247 -5.57 -15.92 -23.49
C ARG A 247 -5.68 -14.43 -23.74
N VAL A 248 -5.33 -13.63 -22.75
CA VAL A 248 -5.39 -12.18 -22.84
C VAL A 248 -4.05 -11.58 -22.47
N VAL A 249 -3.67 -10.51 -23.17
CA VAL A 249 -2.53 -9.69 -22.79
C VAL A 249 -3.05 -8.57 -21.88
N VAL A 250 -2.48 -8.47 -20.69
CA VAL A 250 -2.78 -7.40 -19.74
C VAL A 250 -1.83 -6.24 -20.03
N VAL A 251 -2.38 -5.08 -20.29
CA VAL A 251 -1.62 -3.87 -20.60
C VAL A 251 -1.75 -2.89 -19.45
N VAL A 252 -0.61 -2.49 -18.88
CA VAL A 252 -0.53 -1.44 -17.88
C VAL A 252 -0.26 -0.13 -18.62
N ASP A 253 -1.27 0.73 -18.69
CA ASP A 253 -1.18 2.03 -19.33
C ASP A 253 -0.78 3.09 -18.31
N VAL A 254 0.29 3.81 -18.57
CA VAL A 254 0.84 4.81 -17.65
C VAL A 254 0.98 6.16 -18.34
N ILE A 255 0.67 7.20 -17.59
CA ILE A 255 0.94 8.60 -17.96
C ILE A 255 2.02 9.11 -17.02
N GLU A 256 3.22 9.35 -17.56
CA GLU A 256 4.33 9.86 -16.78
C GLU A 256 4.09 11.30 -16.36
N LYS A 257 4.57 11.66 -15.16
CA LYS A 257 4.54 13.04 -14.70
C LYS A 257 5.93 13.64 -14.67
N ASN A 258 6.00 14.95 -14.61
CA ASN A 258 7.22 15.67 -14.35
C ASN A 258 7.67 15.42 -12.91
N THR A 259 8.87 14.93 -12.71
CA THR A 259 9.39 14.42 -11.43
C THR A 259 10.44 15.29 -10.78
N GLY A 260 10.87 16.37 -11.45
CA GLY A 260 11.75 17.38 -10.86
C GLY A 260 10.97 18.40 -10.03
N SER A 261 11.44 18.71 -8.82
CA SER A 261 10.80 19.71 -7.96
C SER A 261 11.84 20.51 -7.16
N ILE A 262 11.51 21.79 -6.95
CA ILE A 262 12.23 22.67 -6.03
C ILE A 262 11.21 23.13 -5.00
N ALA A 263 11.56 23.02 -3.73
CA ALA A 263 10.73 23.48 -2.62
C ALA A 263 11.53 24.44 -1.74
N ALA A 264 10.85 25.47 -1.27
CA ALA A 264 11.39 26.38 -0.28
C ALA A 264 10.43 26.42 0.90
N GLY A 265 10.96 26.50 2.11
CA GLY A 265 10.17 26.52 3.32
C GLY A 265 10.84 27.32 4.42
N ALA A 266 10.05 27.66 5.41
CA ALA A 266 10.52 28.26 6.64
C ALA A 266 9.71 27.71 7.80
N GLY A 267 10.29 27.62 8.97
CA GLY A 267 9.62 27.10 10.14
C GLY A 267 10.29 27.52 11.42
N ILE A 268 9.66 27.14 12.51
CA ILE A 268 10.19 27.32 13.86
C ILE A 268 9.98 26.04 14.64
N SER A 269 11.03 25.58 15.32
CA SER A 269 10.93 24.49 16.27
C SER A 269 11.80 24.79 17.49
N SER A 270 11.50 24.16 18.62
CA SER A 270 12.31 24.30 19.84
C SER A 270 13.72 23.76 19.64
N ALA A 271 13.88 22.70 18.83
CA ALA A 271 15.17 22.09 18.56
C ALA A 271 16.05 22.91 17.63
N SER A 272 15.50 23.46 16.55
CA SER A 272 16.23 24.18 15.51
C SER A 272 16.15 25.70 15.60
N GLY A 273 15.22 26.23 16.39
CA GLY A 273 14.87 27.65 16.36
C GLY A 273 14.18 28.03 15.07
N LEU A 274 14.27 29.28 14.69
CA LEU A 274 13.79 29.76 13.38
C LEU A 274 14.73 29.25 12.29
N PHE A 275 14.16 28.69 11.21
CA PHE A 275 14.95 28.18 10.10
C PHE A 275 14.25 28.40 8.75
N GLY A 276 15.06 28.42 7.70
CA GLY A 276 14.62 28.37 6.30
C GLY A 276 15.32 27.26 5.56
N SER A 277 14.65 26.68 4.58
CA SER A 277 15.21 25.61 3.77
C SER A 277 14.88 25.77 2.29
N VAL A 278 15.79 25.27 1.47
CA VAL A 278 15.59 25.09 0.02
C VAL A 278 15.98 23.67 -0.32
N SER A 279 15.13 22.95 -1.01
CA SER A 279 15.39 21.58 -1.43
C SER A 279 15.11 21.39 -2.92
N TYR A 280 15.92 20.54 -3.53
CA TYR A 280 15.74 20.05 -4.89
C TYR A 280 15.56 18.54 -4.83
N GLN A 281 14.62 18.02 -5.61
CA GLN A 281 14.40 16.58 -5.72
C GLN A 281 14.12 16.24 -7.18
N GLN A 282 14.86 15.25 -7.70
CA GLN A 282 14.60 14.62 -8.98
C GLN A 282 14.24 13.16 -8.73
N GLN A 283 12.96 12.82 -8.88
CA GLN A 283 12.49 11.45 -8.85
C GLN A 283 12.66 10.80 -10.22
N ASN A 284 12.66 9.48 -10.25
CA ASN A 284 12.75 8.69 -11.47
C ASN A 284 13.95 9.06 -12.35
N LEU A 285 15.10 9.24 -11.73
CA LEU A 285 16.33 9.61 -12.41
C LEU A 285 16.71 8.54 -13.43
N GLY A 286 16.90 8.95 -14.68
CA GLY A 286 17.21 8.03 -15.77
C GLY A 286 16.14 6.98 -16.09
N GLY A 287 14.91 7.15 -15.59
CA GLY A 287 13.83 6.18 -15.76
C GLY A 287 13.94 4.94 -14.85
N ASN A 288 14.82 4.98 -13.85
CA ASN A 288 15.13 3.85 -12.98
C ASN A 288 14.42 3.92 -11.60
N ASN A 289 13.48 4.84 -11.45
CA ASN A 289 12.81 5.13 -10.16
C ASN A 289 13.80 5.49 -9.04
N GLN A 290 14.97 5.98 -9.39
CA GLN A 290 15.96 6.47 -8.45
C GLN A 290 15.71 7.94 -8.14
N THR A 291 16.03 8.38 -6.93
CA THR A 291 15.81 9.75 -6.49
C THR A 291 17.15 10.41 -6.15
N LEU A 292 17.38 11.58 -6.73
CA LEU A 292 18.48 12.46 -6.34
C LEU A 292 17.89 13.66 -5.60
N GLY A 293 18.38 13.94 -4.41
CA GLY A 293 17.92 15.05 -3.58
C GLY A 293 19.08 15.88 -3.06
N ALA A 294 18.85 17.16 -2.88
CA ALA A 294 19.78 18.07 -2.21
C ALA A 294 18.96 19.05 -1.36
N GLU A 295 19.46 19.34 -0.17
CA GLU A 295 18.80 20.26 0.77
C GLU A 295 19.82 21.18 1.39
N VAL A 296 19.46 22.46 1.52
CA VAL A 296 20.16 23.44 2.32
C VAL A 296 19.19 23.99 3.35
N GLN A 297 19.56 23.90 4.62
CA GLN A 297 18.79 24.46 5.73
C GLN A 297 19.65 25.45 6.49
N VAL A 298 19.15 26.67 6.70
CA VAL A 298 19.80 27.72 7.48
C VAL A 298 18.89 28.04 8.65
N GLY A 299 19.40 27.88 9.86
CA GLY A 299 18.65 28.13 11.08
C GLY A 299 19.51 28.75 12.16
N GLN A 300 18.85 29.15 13.26
CA GLN A 300 19.51 29.75 14.42
C GLN A 300 20.47 28.77 15.11
N ARG A 301 20.12 27.48 15.14
CA ARG A 301 20.89 26.45 15.83
C ARG A 301 21.56 25.45 14.88
N GLU A 302 21.20 25.43 13.61
CA GLU A 302 21.68 24.43 12.67
C GLU A 302 21.89 25.03 11.28
N LEU A 303 23.00 24.66 10.66
CA LEU A 303 23.28 24.88 9.25
C LEU A 303 23.54 23.51 8.62
N LEU A 304 22.71 23.11 7.67
CA LEU A 304 22.75 21.79 7.05
C LEU A 304 22.88 21.93 5.53
N PHE A 305 23.80 21.17 4.97
CA PHE A 305 23.81 20.78 3.56
C PHE A 305 23.77 19.26 3.48
N ASP A 306 22.81 18.70 2.73
CA ASP A 306 22.67 17.26 2.55
C ASP A 306 22.40 16.97 1.08
N ALA A 307 23.13 16.03 0.50
CA ALA A 307 22.91 15.51 -0.84
C ALA A 307 22.70 14.01 -0.73
N ARG A 308 21.67 13.50 -1.40
CA ARG A 308 21.20 12.13 -1.21
C ARG A 308 20.80 11.50 -2.53
N PHE A 309 21.23 10.26 -2.72
CA PHE A 309 20.79 9.40 -3.82
C PHE A 309 20.16 8.14 -3.24
N THR A 310 18.95 7.83 -3.66
CA THR A 310 18.20 6.67 -3.18
C THR A 310 17.74 5.80 -4.34
N ASP A 311 18.03 4.51 -4.26
CA ASP A 311 17.42 3.48 -5.10
C ASP A 311 16.47 2.67 -4.22
N PRO A 312 15.15 2.76 -4.42
CA PRO A 312 14.19 2.09 -3.56
C PRO A 312 14.11 0.58 -3.76
N TRP A 313 14.66 0.08 -4.84
CA TRP A 313 14.69 -1.36 -5.12
C TRP A 313 15.82 -1.64 -6.12
N ILE A 314 16.87 -2.29 -5.66
CA ILE A 314 18.04 -2.64 -6.48
C ILE A 314 17.60 -3.57 -7.62
N ALA A 315 17.97 -3.24 -8.85
CA ALA A 315 17.64 -4.06 -10.01
C ALA A 315 18.15 -5.50 -9.86
N GLY A 316 17.27 -6.45 -10.12
CA GLY A 316 17.58 -7.88 -10.00
C GLY A 316 17.52 -8.45 -8.59
N ASP A 317 17.25 -7.64 -7.58
CA ASP A 317 17.09 -8.14 -6.21
C ASP A 317 15.67 -8.68 -5.98
N PRO A 318 15.53 -9.93 -5.49
CA PRO A 318 14.21 -10.51 -5.25
C PRO A 318 13.56 -10.07 -3.94
N TYR A 319 14.25 -9.26 -3.10
CA TYR A 319 13.82 -8.94 -1.74
C TYR A 319 13.44 -7.47 -1.54
N ARG A 320 13.41 -6.65 -2.58
CA ARG A 320 13.13 -5.20 -2.52
C ARG A 320 14.15 -4.47 -1.64
N THR A 321 15.42 -4.83 -1.73
CA THR A 321 16.48 -4.12 -1.02
C THR A 321 16.67 -2.73 -1.62
N SER A 322 16.65 -1.71 -0.78
CA SER A 322 16.96 -0.34 -1.15
C SER A 322 18.35 0.07 -0.66
N TYR A 323 18.93 1.07 -1.29
CA TYR A 323 20.10 1.73 -0.73
C TYR A 323 20.00 3.23 -0.87
N THR A 324 20.65 3.93 0.06
CA THR A 324 20.78 5.38 0.05
C THR A 324 22.24 5.73 0.26
N VAL A 325 22.76 6.58 -0.62
CA VAL A 325 24.08 7.19 -0.47
C VAL A 325 23.87 8.65 -0.14
N ASN A 326 24.54 9.17 0.89
CA ASN A 326 24.43 10.56 1.24
C ASN A 326 25.77 11.20 1.54
N PHE A 327 25.83 12.51 1.30
CA PHE A 327 26.93 13.39 1.69
C PHE A 327 26.34 14.55 2.46
N PHE A 328 26.93 14.90 3.58
CA PHE A 328 26.41 15.97 4.42
C PHE A 328 27.51 16.83 5.03
N ARG A 329 27.13 18.07 5.28
CA ARG A 329 27.85 19.01 6.12
C ARG A 329 26.84 19.63 7.06
N ARG A 330 26.97 19.32 8.34
CA ARG A 330 26.05 19.80 9.38
C ARG A 330 26.85 20.53 10.45
N ARG A 331 26.44 21.77 10.76
CA ARG A 331 26.93 22.52 11.90
C ARG A 331 25.75 22.82 12.81
N SER A 332 25.84 22.38 14.08
CA SER A 332 24.75 22.55 15.03
C SER A 332 25.33 23.00 16.38
N ILE A 333 24.53 23.75 17.16
CA ILE A 333 24.83 24.02 18.53
C ILE A 333 24.54 22.74 19.34
N SER A 334 25.56 22.24 20.02
CA SER A 334 25.45 20.97 20.75
C SER A 334 24.61 21.13 22.02
N LEU A 335 23.61 20.26 22.16
CA LEU A 335 22.82 20.18 23.41
C LEU A 335 23.64 19.65 24.59
N ILE A 336 24.72 18.95 24.29
CA ILE A 336 25.61 18.41 25.32
C ILE A 336 26.39 19.54 26.00
N PHE A 337 26.82 20.55 25.24
CA PHE A 337 27.64 21.67 25.67
C PHE A 337 26.83 22.97 25.78
N ASP A 338 25.54 22.86 26.06
CA ASP A 338 24.63 23.99 26.15
C ASP A 338 23.67 23.80 27.34
N GLY A 339 23.20 24.90 27.91
CA GLY A 339 22.20 24.89 28.97
C GLY A 339 22.74 24.47 30.35
N GLY A 340 21.79 24.07 31.21
CA GLY A 340 22.04 23.80 32.60
C GLY A 340 22.02 25.08 33.47
N ASP A 341 22.05 24.93 34.79
CA ASP A 341 22.02 26.06 35.72
C ASP A 341 23.36 26.83 35.74
N ASN A 342 24.43 26.18 35.35
CA ASN A 342 25.74 26.77 35.21
C ASN A 342 26.20 26.66 33.75
N GLU A 343 25.99 27.71 32.96
CA GLU A 343 26.44 27.74 31.57
C GLU A 343 27.96 27.84 31.47
N VAL A 344 28.57 26.88 30.81
CA VAL A 344 29.99 26.87 30.47
C VAL A 344 30.13 27.03 28.96
N GLU A 345 30.78 28.12 28.58
CA GLU A 345 30.92 28.51 27.16
C GLU A 345 32.39 28.39 26.73
N LEU A 346 32.69 28.78 25.49
CA LEU A 346 34.06 28.95 25.03
C LEU A 346 34.67 30.23 25.60
N GLU A 347 35.99 30.36 25.58
CA GLU A 347 36.70 31.53 26.10
C GLU A 347 36.21 32.86 25.52
N ASN A 348 35.75 32.84 24.24
CA ASN A 348 35.21 34.02 23.58
C ASN A 348 33.71 34.28 23.86
N GLY A 349 33.10 33.50 24.74
CA GLY A 349 31.69 33.61 25.07
C GLY A 349 30.73 32.92 24.12
N ASP A 350 31.24 32.25 23.10
CA ASP A 350 30.40 31.49 22.14
C ASP A 350 30.01 30.13 22.70
N ARG A 351 28.83 29.64 22.29
CA ARG A 351 28.45 28.25 22.53
C ARG A 351 29.16 27.34 21.53
N PRO A 352 29.66 26.15 21.98
CA PRO A 352 30.31 25.21 21.10
C PRO A 352 29.39 24.72 19.98
N ARG A 353 29.90 24.71 18.75
CA ARG A 353 29.22 24.11 17.60
C ARG A 353 29.94 22.83 17.19
N ILE A 354 29.15 21.85 16.83
CA ILE A 354 29.66 20.59 16.26
C ILE A 354 29.50 20.65 14.75
N LEU A 355 30.62 20.64 14.04
CA LEU A 355 30.65 20.54 12.58
C LEU A 355 30.92 19.10 12.21
N ARG A 356 29.97 18.49 11.48
CA ARG A 356 30.09 17.13 10.96
C ARG A 356 30.12 17.18 9.44
N LEU A 357 31.19 16.66 8.87
CA LEU A 357 31.37 16.54 7.44
C LEU A 357 31.58 15.06 7.11
N GLY A 358 30.73 14.50 6.30
CA GLY A 358 30.84 13.08 6.01
C GLY A 358 29.87 12.58 4.99
N GLY A 359 29.79 11.27 4.92
CA GLY A 359 28.90 10.56 4.04
C GLY A 359 28.76 9.10 4.43
N GLY A 360 27.83 8.44 3.81
CA GLY A 360 27.57 7.05 4.08
C GLY A 360 26.70 6.37 3.05
N VAL A 361 26.54 5.08 3.23
CA VAL A 361 25.63 4.25 2.46
C VAL A 361 24.83 3.39 3.43
N THR A 362 23.53 3.30 3.20
CA THR A 362 22.62 2.49 4.01
C THR A 362 21.82 1.58 3.09
N PHE A 363 21.82 0.28 3.40
CA PHE A 363 20.98 -0.73 2.77
C PHE A 363 19.82 -1.07 3.68
N THR A 364 18.62 -1.17 3.11
CA THR A 364 17.41 -1.51 3.87
C THR A 364 16.66 -2.60 3.14
N ARG A 365 16.23 -3.63 3.87
CA ARG A 365 15.51 -4.78 3.30
C ARG A 365 14.28 -5.09 4.16
N PRO A 366 13.08 -5.06 3.58
CA PRO A 366 11.91 -5.62 4.25
C PRO A 366 12.03 -7.16 4.31
N LEU A 367 11.75 -7.73 5.48
CA LEU A 367 11.84 -9.18 5.71
C LEU A 367 10.46 -9.81 5.56
N SER A 368 10.00 -10.00 4.33
CA SER A 368 8.73 -10.62 4.01
C SER A 368 8.93 -11.84 3.11
N ARG A 369 7.88 -12.67 2.99
CA ARG A 369 7.90 -13.84 2.11
C ARG A 369 8.16 -13.49 0.67
N ASP A 370 7.52 -12.41 0.20
CA ASP A 370 7.61 -11.90 -1.15
C ASP A 370 7.54 -10.38 -1.12
N VAL A 371 7.79 -9.76 -2.26
CA VAL A 371 7.85 -8.30 -2.38
C VAL A 371 6.47 -7.62 -2.32
N PHE A 372 5.39 -8.37 -2.41
CA PHE A 372 4.02 -7.86 -2.42
C PHE A 372 3.35 -7.93 -1.05
N THR A 373 3.91 -8.70 -0.12
CA THR A 373 3.42 -8.82 1.25
C THR A 373 4.07 -7.76 2.13
N LYS A 374 3.27 -7.06 2.93
CA LYS A 374 3.79 -6.09 3.90
C LYS A 374 4.68 -6.81 4.90
N ALA A 375 5.91 -6.33 5.05
CA ALA A 375 6.85 -6.85 6.03
C ALA A 375 6.51 -6.35 7.43
N GLU A 376 6.50 -7.22 8.43
CA GLU A 376 6.48 -6.82 9.83
C GLU A 376 7.83 -6.26 10.25
N TRP A 377 8.92 -6.90 9.83
CA TRP A 377 10.29 -6.53 10.15
C TRP A 377 11.01 -5.96 8.94
N THR A 378 11.78 -4.90 9.18
CA THR A 378 12.70 -4.32 8.22
C THR A 378 14.08 -4.26 8.85
N ALA A 379 15.09 -4.75 8.12
CA ALA A 379 16.49 -4.73 8.55
C ALA A 379 17.27 -3.70 7.76
N SER A 380 18.24 -3.08 8.40
CA SER A 380 19.15 -2.13 7.76
C SER A 380 20.61 -2.37 8.12
N LEU A 381 21.49 -2.05 7.18
CA LEU A 381 22.93 -2.07 7.34
C LEU A 381 23.49 -0.78 6.76
N GLY A 382 24.22 -0.03 7.56
CA GLY A 382 24.82 1.23 7.15
C GLY A 382 26.31 1.29 7.39
N PHE A 383 26.98 2.08 6.55
CA PHE A 383 28.36 2.51 6.73
C PHE A 383 28.39 4.01 6.68
N GLN A 384 29.03 4.64 7.65
CA GLN A 384 29.13 6.08 7.69
C GLN A 384 30.53 6.50 8.15
N TYR A 385 31.12 7.41 7.39
CA TYR A 385 32.32 8.12 7.82
C TYR A 385 31.99 9.58 8.03
N GLN A 386 32.46 10.16 9.15
CA GLN A 386 32.35 11.60 9.37
C GLN A 386 33.58 12.11 10.09
N ARG A 387 33.98 13.32 9.70
CA ARG A 387 34.92 14.11 10.45
C ARG A 387 34.16 15.10 11.31
N VAL A 388 34.36 15.02 12.60
CA VAL A 388 33.70 15.87 13.59
C VAL A 388 34.71 16.90 14.08
N SER A 389 34.33 18.17 14.11
CA SER A 389 35.15 19.23 14.68
C SER A 389 34.33 20.15 15.57
N ILE A 390 34.97 20.65 16.61
CA ILE A 390 34.35 21.59 17.55
C ILE A 390 34.75 23.00 17.12
N ARG A 391 33.77 23.86 16.90
CA ARG A 391 33.94 25.21 16.35
C ARG A 391 33.24 26.25 17.17
N ASP A 392 33.73 27.49 17.10
CA ASP A 392 33.03 28.67 17.61
C ASP A 392 32.04 29.24 16.58
N ALA A 393 31.42 30.36 16.88
CA ALA A 393 30.45 31.01 16.00
C ALA A 393 31.07 31.49 14.68
N ASP A 394 32.35 31.80 14.65
CA ASP A 394 33.09 32.25 13.47
C ASP A 394 33.66 31.10 12.65
N GLY A 395 33.49 29.87 13.11
CA GLY A 395 33.99 28.68 12.45
C GLY A 395 35.43 28.31 12.81
N GLU A 396 36.02 28.97 13.77
CA GLU A 396 37.36 28.65 14.25
C GLU A 396 37.35 27.42 15.17
N LEU A 397 38.42 26.65 15.12
CA LEU A 397 38.58 25.45 15.93
C LEU A 397 38.63 25.78 17.40
N ALA A 398 37.83 25.12 18.22
CA ALA A 398 37.71 25.34 19.64
C ALA A 398 37.75 24.00 20.41
N PRO A 399 38.93 23.43 20.64
CA PRO A 399 39.06 22.10 21.23
C PRO A 399 38.66 22.01 22.69
N GLN A 400 38.63 23.12 23.44
CA GLN A 400 38.34 23.17 24.86
C GLN A 400 37.38 24.30 25.19
N ASP A 401 36.64 24.15 26.29
CA ASP A 401 35.78 25.18 26.83
C ASP A 401 36.60 26.18 27.73
N GLU A 402 35.92 27.20 28.29
CA GLU A 402 36.52 28.21 29.14
C GLU A 402 37.13 27.65 30.44
N GLU A 403 36.71 26.45 30.87
CA GLU A 403 37.24 25.76 32.03
C GLU A 403 38.34 24.75 31.66
N GLY A 404 38.72 24.64 30.39
CA GLY A 404 39.76 23.76 29.94
C GLY A 404 39.34 22.32 29.72
N ASN A 405 38.03 22.02 29.72
CA ASN A 405 37.52 20.67 29.40
C ASN A 405 37.66 20.39 27.92
N ASP A 406 38.14 19.19 27.56
CA ASP A 406 38.19 18.72 26.21
C ASP A 406 36.78 18.49 25.66
N LEU A 407 36.47 19.03 24.48
CA LEU A 407 35.18 18.92 23.81
C LEU A 407 35.19 17.86 22.71
N SER A 408 36.38 17.41 22.33
CA SER A 408 36.55 16.26 21.40
C SER A 408 37.17 15.09 22.14
N PHE A 409 37.04 13.88 21.59
CA PHE A 409 37.66 12.69 22.16
C PHE A 409 39.19 12.73 22.04
N SER A 410 39.71 13.21 20.93
CA SER A 410 41.16 13.35 20.70
C SER A 410 41.82 14.45 21.52
N GLY A 411 41.05 15.41 22.01
CA GLY A 411 41.57 16.65 22.62
C GLY A 411 42.07 17.68 21.62
N THR A 412 42.09 17.37 20.32
CA THR A 412 42.58 18.29 19.27
C THR A 412 41.48 19.17 18.69
N GLY A 413 40.24 18.91 19.05
CA GLY A 413 39.05 19.54 18.46
C GLY A 413 38.53 18.84 17.18
N LYS A 414 39.20 17.80 16.74
CA LYS A 414 38.82 17.02 15.53
C LYS A 414 38.86 15.54 15.86
N ASP A 415 37.82 14.83 15.47
CA ASP A 415 37.72 13.39 15.58
C ASP A 415 37.25 12.79 14.27
N ASP A 416 37.71 11.57 13.97
CA ASP A 416 37.22 10.75 12.87
C ASP A 416 36.34 9.64 13.42
N LEU A 417 35.17 9.47 12.82
CA LEU A 417 34.22 8.40 13.16
C LEU A 417 33.87 7.61 11.91
N LEU A 418 34.29 6.36 11.89
CA LEU A 418 33.83 5.38 10.89
C LEU A 418 32.97 4.35 11.61
N THR A 419 31.69 4.23 11.21
CA THR A 419 30.74 3.40 11.91
C THR A 419 30.03 2.42 10.99
N LEU A 420 29.76 1.23 11.54
CA LEU A 420 28.83 0.25 11.00
C LEU A 420 27.55 0.36 11.81
N GLN A 421 26.42 0.45 11.11
CA GLN A 421 25.11 0.62 11.74
C GLN A 421 24.21 -0.53 11.36
N PHE A 422 23.65 -1.22 12.36
CA PHE A 422 22.67 -2.29 12.18
C PHE A 422 21.36 -1.83 12.78
N GLY A 423 20.28 -1.99 12.05
CA GLY A 423 18.95 -1.61 12.51
C GLY A 423 17.94 -2.69 12.23
N ALA A 424 16.93 -2.76 13.09
CA ALA A 424 15.76 -3.59 12.89
C ALA A 424 14.53 -2.82 13.37
N VAL A 425 13.48 -2.81 12.56
CA VAL A 425 12.23 -2.13 12.86
C VAL A 425 11.09 -3.11 12.67
N ARG A 426 10.24 -3.21 13.69
CA ARG A 426 8.97 -3.94 13.60
C ARG A 426 7.84 -2.94 13.72
N ASP A 427 7.13 -2.72 12.62
CA ASP A 427 6.04 -1.74 12.53
C ASP A 427 4.71 -2.46 12.40
N LEU A 428 3.91 -2.42 13.45
CA LEU A 428 2.56 -2.99 13.50
C LEU A 428 1.48 -1.91 13.70
N ARG A 429 1.84 -0.64 13.43
CA ARG A 429 0.90 0.47 13.55
C ARG A 429 -0.14 0.42 12.44
N ASN A 430 -1.36 0.85 12.77
CA ASN A 430 -2.43 0.96 11.78
C ASN A 430 -2.20 2.11 10.77
N ASP A 431 -1.58 3.20 11.21
CA ASP A 431 -1.29 4.38 10.39
C ASP A 431 0.02 5.02 10.88
N PRO A 432 1.05 5.15 10.03
CA PRO A 432 2.32 5.76 10.43
C PRO A 432 2.22 7.25 10.80
N LEU A 433 1.26 7.99 10.23
CA LEU A 433 1.09 9.43 10.48
C LEU A 433 0.23 9.71 11.71
N ARG A 434 -0.80 8.92 11.95
CA ARG A 434 -1.75 9.07 13.05
C ARG A 434 -2.03 7.72 13.71
N PRO A 435 -1.03 7.14 14.35
CA PRO A 435 -1.20 5.83 14.95
C PRO A 435 -2.19 5.88 16.11
N SER A 436 -3.13 4.96 16.11
CA SER A 436 -4.12 4.79 17.20
C SER A 436 -4.13 3.37 17.73
N ARG A 437 -3.51 2.45 17.04
CA ARG A 437 -3.48 1.02 17.37
C ARG A 437 -2.19 0.40 16.89
N GLY A 438 -1.69 -0.57 17.63
CA GLY A 438 -0.52 -1.34 17.27
C GLY A 438 0.73 -0.90 18.00
N SER A 439 1.88 -1.24 17.45
CA SER A 439 3.17 -0.99 18.09
C SER A 439 4.27 -0.70 17.06
N LEU A 440 5.33 -0.08 17.53
CA LEU A 440 6.53 0.17 16.74
C LEU A 440 7.74 -0.14 17.62
N LEU A 441 8.54 -1.12 17.21
CA LEU A 441 9.80 -1.47 17.86
C LEU A 441 10.96 -1.08 16.95
N ARG A 442 11.93 -0.34 17.51
CA ARG A 442 13.17 0.01 16.82
C ARG A 442 14.36 -0.49 17.66
N LEU A 443 15.24 -1.20 16.99
CA LEU A 443 16.50 -1.67 17.59
C LEU A 443 17.65 -1.18 16.74
N GLY A 444 18.71 -0.73 17.36
CA GLY A 444 19.90 -0.24 16.67
C GLY A 444 21.18 -0.61 17.38
N VAL A 445 22.18 -0.99 16.61
CA VAL A 445 23.55 -1.22 17.04
C VAL A 445 24.47 -0.43 16.13
N GLU A 446 25.33 0.37 16.70
CA GLU A 446 26.33 1.13 15.97
C GLU A 446 27.72 0.74 16.51
N GLN A 447 28.60 0.31 15.61
CA GLN A 447 29.95 -0.11 15.93
C GLN A 447 30.95 0.78 15.20
N SER A 448 31.80 1.48 15.93
CA SER A 448 32.87 2.22 15.29
C SER A 448 34.08 1.32 14.98
N ILE A 449 34.82 1.73 13.97
CA ILE A 449 36.12 1.14 13.60
C ILE A 449 37.16 2.22 13.90
N PRO A 450 38.17 1.96 14.74
CA PRO A 450 39.18 2.95 15.04
C PRO A 450 39.95 3.39 13.81
N VAL A 451 39.86 4.66 13.45
CA VAL A 451 40.56 5.28 12.32
C VAL A 451 40.92 6.74 12.65
N GLY A 452 41.96 7.24 12.05
CA GLY A 452 42.31 8.67 12.07
C GLY A 452 42.48 9.28 13.46
N GLU A 453 42.06 10.55 13.61
CA GLU A 453 42.14 11.26 14.87
C GLU A 453 41.13 10.72 15.90
N GLY A 454 41.60 10.46 17.11
CA GLY A 454 40.82 9.90 18.20
C GLY A 454 40.85 8.40 18.26
N SER A 455 40.98 7.72 17.13
CA SER A 455 41.00 6.24 17.05
C SER A 455 39.90 5.59 17.90
N ILE A 456 38.68 6.01 17.71
CA ILE A 456 37.54 5.77 18.60
C ILE A 456 37.01 4.34 18.40
N LEU A 457 36.90 3.59 19.49
CA LEU A 457 36.26 2.29 19.52
C LEU A 457 35.06 2.35 20.47
N LEU A 458 33.88 2.47 19.90
CA LEU A 458 32.62 2.49 20.64
C LEU A 458 31.60 1.52 20.04
N THR A 459 30.74 1.04 20.93
CA THR A 459 29.53 0.30 20.57
C THR A 459 28.34 1.02 21.17
N ARG A 460 27.42 1.50 20.33
CA ARG A 460 26.20 2.16 20.77
C ARG A 460 25.01 1.24 20.58
N LEU A 461 24.25 1.05 21.63
CA LEU A 461 23.03 0.25 21.62
C LEU A 461 21.84 1.17 21.87
N ARG A 462 20.80 1.04 21.07
CA ARG A 462 19.55 1.78 21.21
C ARG A 462 18.36 0.86 21.05
N ALA A 463 17.30 1.13 21.81
CA ALA A 463 16.01 0.49 21.65
C ALA A 463 14.90 1.50 21.91
N SER A 464 13.83 1.42 21.15
CA SER A 464 12.63 2.23 21.33
C SER A 464 11.40 1.38 21.04
N TYR A 465 10.43 1.44 21.96
CA TYR A 465 9.17 0.74 21.81
C TYR A 465 8.01 1.70 22.01
N SER A 466 7.13 1.79 21.03
CA SER A 466 5.91 2.59 21.09
C SER A 466 4.69 1.66 21.02
N TYR A 467 3.68 1.96 21.82
CA TYR A 467 2.44 1.21 21.89
C TYR A 467 1.25 2.14 21.87
N TYR A 468 0.24 1.81 21.08
CA TYR A 468 -0.94 2.64 20.88
C TYR A 468 -2.20 1.86 21.19
N ILE A 469 -3.08 2.47 21.98
CA ILE A 469 -4.36 1.89 22.37
C ILE A 469 -5.47 2.85 21.94
N PRO A 470 -6.43 2.41 21.11
CA PRO A 470 -7.58 3.24 20.76
C PRO A 470 -8.50 3.39 21.97
N VAL A 471 -8.92 4.62 22.23
CA VAL A 471 -9.81 4.96 23.35
C VAL A 471 -10.85 5.96 22.91
N ARG A 472 -11.88 6.17 23.74
CA ARG A 472 -12.94 7.15 23.55
C ARG A 472 -13.27 7.85 24.87
N PHE A 473 -12.36 8.70 25.33
CA PHE A 473 -12.53 9.41 26.60
C PHE A 473 -13.21 10.76 26.42
N THR A 474 -13.11 11.37 25.25
CA THR A 474 -13.75 12.66 24.92
C THR A 474 -14.73 12.50 23.78
N ASN A 475 -15.68 13.45 23.67
CA ASN A 475 -16.73 13.42 22.65
C ASN A 475 -16.92 14.77 21.97
N PHE A 476 -15.86 15.56 21.85
CA PHE A 476 -15.93 16.91 21.21
C PHE A 476 -16.38 16.84 19.75
N THR A 477 -16.02 15.77 19.05
CA THR A 477 -16.33 15.56 17.64
C THR A 477 -17.49 14.59 17.41
N LYS A 478 -18.26 14.25 18.43
CA LYS A 478 -19.40 13.32 18.37
C LYS A 478 -19.03 11.94 17.80
N GLY A 479 -17.90 11.41 18.23
CA GLY A 479 -17.40 10.10 17.81
C GLY A 479 -16.64 10.08 16.50
N LYS A 480 -16.44 11.23 15.86
CA LYS A 480 -15.59 11.35 14.66
C LYS A 480 -14.14 11.59 15.07
N GLY A 481 -13.22 11.09 14.25
CA GLY A 481 -11.80 11.24 14.49
C GLY A 481 -11.24 10.15 15.39
N VAL A 482 -9.93 10.18 15.58
CA VAL A 482 -9.16 9.14 16.24
C VAL A 482 -8.71 9.63 17.60
N GLN A 483 -8.94 8.82 18.63
CA GLN A 483 -8.41 9.02 19.97
C GLN A 483 -7.51 7.85 20.35
N ALA A 484 -6.39 8.14 20.96
CA ALA A 484 -5.44 7.11 21.35
C ALA A 484 -4.69 7.45 22.63
N LEU A 485 -4.39 6.44 23.41
CA LEU A 485 -3.31 6.47 24.38
C LEU A 485 -2.04 6.00 23.67
N ALA A 486 -1.01 6.82 23.70
CA ALA A 486 0.28 6.54 23.09
C ALA A 486 1.35 6.45 24.16
N PHE A 487 2.11 5.38 24.13
CA PHE A 487 3.20 5.13 25.08
C PHE A 487 4.49 4.92 24.31
N ASN A 488 5.56 5.48 24.81
CA ASN A 488 6.90 5.22 24.30
C ASN A 488 7.85 5.01 25.47
N ILE A 489 8.68 3.99 25.35
CA ILE A 489 9.85 3.79 26.20
C ILE A 489 11.06 3.60 25.30
N GLN A 490 12.12 4.29 25.61
CA GLN A 490 13.35 4.18 24.85
C GLN A 490 14.56 4.27 25.76
N GLY A 491 15.66 3.71 25.30
CA GLY A 491 16.89 3.75 26.04
C GLY A 491 18.08 3.48 25.16
N GLY A 492 19.24 3.74 25.66
CA GLY A 492 20.48 3.47 24.95
C GLY A 492 21.67 3.50 25.90
N THR A 493 22.78 2.96 25.42
CA THR A 493 24.06 2.99 26.13
C THR A 493 25.20 2.97 25.13
N VAL A 494 26.33 3.55 25.52
CA VAL A 494 27.58 3.50 24.76
C VAL A 494 28.60 2.72 25.57
N LEU A 495 29.15 1.67 24.96
CA LEU A 495 30.23 0.87 25.49
C LEU A 495 31.55 1.29 24.84
N GLY A 496 32.61 1.34 25.63
CA GLY A 496 33.92 1.74 25.11
C GLY A 496 34.15 3.25 25.13
N ASP A 497 34.85 3.73 24.11
CA ASP A 497 35.19 5.16 24.00
C ASP A 497 33.93 5.99 23.70
N LEU A 498 33.78 7.09 24.37
CA LEU A 498 32.67 8.01 24.16
C LEU A 498 33.17 9.41 23.87
N PRO A 499 33.09 9.87 22.61
CA PRO A 499 33.27 11.30 22.35
C PRO A 499 32.18 12.09 23.10
N PRO A 500 32.52 13.20 23.78
CA PRO A 500 31.56 13.94 24.60
C PRO A 500 30.29 14.34 23.82
N TYR A 501 30.43 14.77 22.58
CA TYR A 501 29.32 15.19 21.74
C TYR A 501 28.43 14.03 21.27
N GLU A 502 28.84 12.78 21.46
CA GLU A 502 28.07 11.57 21.14
C GLU A 502 27.29 11.04 22.34
N ALA A 503 27.33 11.69 23.46
CA ALA A 503 26.52 11.37 24.64
C ALA A 503 25.02 11.54 24.34
N PHE A 504 24.18 10.93 25.13
CA PHE A 504 22.73 11.08 25.02
C PHE A 504 22.27 12.32 25.75
N ALA A 505 21.71 13.29 25.04
CA ALA A 505 21.12 14.50 25.61
C ALA A 505 19.68 14.27 26.02
N LEU A 506 19.28 14.76 27.18
CA LEU A 506 17.93 14.65 27.71
C LEU A 506 17.37 16.04 28.02
N GLY A 507 16.07 16.21 27.76
CA GLY A 507 15.30 17.44 27.94
C GLY A 507 14.88 18.07 26.64
N GLY A 508 13.72 18.73 26.66
CA GLY A 508 13.20 19.46 25.52
C GLY A 508 12.02 18.82 24.81
N SER A 509 11.68 19.38 23.67
CA SER A 509 10.46 19.04 22.90
C SER A 509 10.37 17.58 22.45
N SER A 510 11.50 16.93 22.26
CA SER A 510 11.59 15.52 21.83
C SER A 510 12.06 14.60 22.95
N SER A 511 12.10 15.05 24.16
CA SER A 511 12.59 14.31 25.31
C SER A 511 11.67 14.53 26.51
N VAL A 512 12.05 15.40 27.45
CA VAL A 512 11.24 15.73 28.62
C VAL A 512 10.72 17.16 28.46
N ARG A 513 9.43 17.28 28.09
CA ARG A 513 8.80 18.59 27.93
C ARG A 513 8.60 19.29 29.27
N GLY A 514 8.76 20.59 29.30
CA GLY A 514 8.85 21.37 30.50
C GLY A 514 10.28 21.83 30.82
N TYR A 515 11.26 21.16 30.23
CA TYR A 515 12.66 21.54 30.23
C TYR A 515 13.09 22.12 28.89
N ASP A 516 14.05 23.03 28.87
CA ASP A 516 14.69 23.44 27.63
C ASP A 516 15.48 22.30 26.99
N GLU A 517 15.82 22.47 25.71
CA GLU A 517 16.57 21.48 24.95
C GLU A 517 17.90 21.14 25.65
N GLY A 518 18.06 19.88 26.02
CA GLY A 518 19.28 19.36 26.66
C GLY A 518 19.45 19.64 28.14
N ASP A 519 18.49 20.29 28.80
CA ASP A 519 18.67 20.76 30.20
C ASP A 519 18.49 19.69 31.28
N VAL A 520 18.03 18.49 30.94
CA VAL A 520 17.89 17.40 31.90
C VAL A 520 19.22 16.69 32.15
N GLY A 521 19.93 16.36 31.10
CA GLY A 521 21.16 15.61 31.27
C GLY A 521 21.93 15.36 29.98
N ALA A 522 23.12 14.80 30.16
CA ALA A 522 23.96 14.30 29.09
C ALA A 522 24.71 13.09 29.64
N GLY A 523 24.36 11.89 29.18
CA GLY A 523 24.87 10.65 29.76
C GLY A 523 25.39 9.66 28.74
N ARG A 524 26.15 8.70 29.26
CA ARG A 524 26.57 7.52 28.48
C ARG A 524 25.41 6.57 28.25
N SER A 525 24.45 6.54 29.16
CA SER A 525 23.24 5.71 29.09
C SER A 525 22.04 6.55 29.44
N TYR A 526 20.88 6.16 28.95
CA TYR A 526 19.63 6.85 29.26
C TYR A 526 18.44 5.92 29.19
N ILE A 527 17.37 6.31 29.87
CA ILE A 527 16.02 5.79 29.71
C ILE A 527 15.08 6.99 29.63
N GLN A 528 14.14 6.92 28.72
CA GLN A 528 13.13 7.95 28.51
C GLN A 528 11.79 7.28 28.31
N ALA A 529 10.74 7.78 28.94
CA ALA A 529 9.39 7.25 28.81
C ALA A 529 8.38 8.38 28.65
N THR A 530 7.38 8.16 27.84
CA THR A 530 6.29 9.11 27.60
C THR A 530 4.96 8.37 27.58
N ALA A 531 3.95 8.97 28.24
CA ALA A 531 2.56 8.60 28.09
C ALA A 531 1.79 9.82 27.59
N GLU A 532 1.02 9.66 26.54
CA GLU A 532 0.30 10.76 25.90
C GLU A 532 -1.11 10.32 25.52
N TYR A 533 -2.09 11.15 25.87
CA TYR A 533 -3.46 11.01 25.42
C TYR A 533 -3.72 12.00 24.28
N ARG A 534 -4.05 11.48 23.10
CA ARG A 534 -4.31 12.25 21.88
C ARG A 534 -5.78 12.17 21.50
N PHE A 535 -6.42 13.30 21.28
CA PHE A 535 -7.86 13.35 21.02
C PHE A 535 -8.19 14.48 20.05
N PRO A 536 -9.27 14.34 19.25
CA PRO A 536 -9.74 15.42 18.37
C PRO A 536 -10.55 16.43 19.17
N ILE A 537 -10.42 17.72 18.82
CA ILE A 537 -11.21 18.81 19.40
C ILE A 537 -12.23 19.33 18.36
N ILE A 538 -11.74 19.69 17.18
CA ILE A 538 -12.55 20.05 15.99
C ILE A 538 -11.86 19.43 14.76
N SER A 539 -12.46 19.57 13.58
CA SER A 539 -12.08 18.79 12.39
C SER A 539 -10.57 18.68 12.10
N VAL A 540 -9.82 19.78 12.25
CA VAL A 540 -8.37 19.80 11.95
C VAL A 540 -7.51 20.05 13.19
N VAL A 541 -8.14 20.30 14.33
CA VAL A 541 -7.45 20.61 15.59
C VAL A 541 -7.65 19.49 16.58
N GLY A 542 -6.57 18.99 17.11
CA GLY A 542 -6.55 18.00 18.18
C GLY A 542 -5.86 18.53 19.43
N GLY A 543 -6.04 17.80 20.52
CA GLY A 543 -5.37 18.07 21.79
C GLY A 543 -4.53 16.88 22.24
N ALA A 544 -3.65 17.14 23.18
CA ALA A 544 -2.85 16.12 23.84
C ALA A 544 -2.65 16.46 25.30
N LEU A 545 -2.66 15.43 26.15
CA LEU A 545 -2.19 15.49 27.52
C LEU A 545 -1.01 14.53 27.65
N PHE A 546 0.06 14.95 28.30
CA PHE A 546 1.28 14.15 28.33
C PHE A 546 1.98 14.15 29.67
N VAL A 547 2.74 13.08 29.89
CA VAL A 547 3.72 12.95 30.98
C VAL A 547 4.99 12.37 30.38
N ASP A 548 6.11 13.03 30.60
CA ASP A 548 7.44 12.63 30.14
C ASP A 548 8.38 12.41 31.31
N PHE A 549 9.21 11.39 31.20
CA PHE A 549 10.24 11.08 32.13
C PHE A 549 11.53 10.76 31.39
N GLY A 550 12.65 11.25 31.90
CA GLY A 550 13.96 10.94 31.37
C GLY A 550 15.02 10.91 32.44
N THR A 551 15.97 10.00 32.33
CA THR A 551 17.08 9.87 33.23
C THR A 551 18.35 9.42 32.52
N ASP A 552 19.51 9.95 32.88
CA ASP A 552 20.81 9.48 32.42
C ASP A 552 21.36 8.34 33.29
N LEU A 553 20.56 7.82 34.20
CA LEU A 553 20.93 6.71 35.12
C LEU A 553 22.19 6.99 35.95
N GLY A 554 22.50 8.26 36.21
CA GLY A 554 23.70 8.65 36.90
C GLY A 554 24.99 8.53 36.08
N SER A 555 24.86 8.38 34.75
CA SER A 555 25.98 8.15 33.83
C SER A 555 26.61 9.43 33.27
N GLY A 556 26.16 10.62 33.73
CA GLY A 556 26.72 11.90 33.27
C GLY A 556 28.20 12.03 33.50
N SER A 557 28.68 11.61 34.66
CA SER A 557 30.10 11.62 35.02
C SER A 557 30.97 10.64 34.24
N SER A 558 30.34 9.66 33.57
CA SER A 558 31.02 8.70 32.69
C SER A 558 31.27 9.26 31.29
N VAL A 559 30.78 10.46 30.99
CA VAL A 559 31.07 11.18 29.74
C VAL A 559 32.38 11.98 29.95
N PRO A 560 33.37 11.87 29.06
CA PRO A 560 34.60 12.63 29.17
C PRO A 560 34.34 14.13 29.30
N GLY A 561 35.00 14.76 30.26
CA GLY A 561 34.79 16.18 30.59
C GLY A 561 33.56 16.48 31.42
N ASP A 562 32.75 15.49 31.75
CA ASP A 562 31.52 15.59 32.54
C ASP A 562 30.64 16.79 32.17
N PRO A 563 30.20 16.91 30.94
CA PRO A 563 29.47 18.10 30.45
C PRO A 563 28.17 18.37 31.21
N ALA A 564 27.49 17.33 31.68
CA ALA A 564 26.29 17.50 32.51
C ALA A 564 26.63 18.02 33.91
N GLY A 565 27.67 17.48 34.53
CA GLY A 565 28.09 17.87 35.88
C GLY A 565 28.60 19.29 35.94
N VAL A 566 29.45 19.71 35.01
CA VAL A 566 29.97 21.09 34.98
C VAL A 566 28.89 22.13 34.73
N ARG A 567 27.77 21.74 34.12
CA ARG A 567 26.61 22.60 33.84
C ARG A 567 25.47 22.45 34.84
N ASP A 568 25.68 21.68 35.90
CA ASP A 568 24.67 21.39 36.92
C ASP A 568 23.34 20.90 36.38
N LYS A 569 23.37 20.07 35.35
CA LYS A 569 22.18 19.41 34.84
C LYS A 569 21.73 18.33 35.84
N PRO A 570 20.41 18.21 36.10
CA PRO A 570 19.94 17.32 37.18
C PRO A 570 20.12 15.83 36.90
N GLY A 571 20.24 15.41 35.63
CA GLY A 571 20.38 14.02 35.23
C GLY A 571 19.07 13.25 35.15
N THR A 572 18.04 13.70 35.82
CA THR A 572 16.71 13.11 35.84
C THR A 572 15.67 14.22 35.81
N GLY A 573 14.60 14.03 35.04
CA GLY A 573 13.54 15.01 34.95
C GLY A 573 12.19 14.38 34.66
N LEU A 574 11.14 15.01 35.16
CA LEU A 574 9.74 14.69 34.91
C LEU A 574 9.06 15.94 34.38
N GLY A 575 8.35 15.78 33.28
CA GLY A 575 7.55 16.83 32.67
C GLY A 575 6.14 16.37 32.41
N PHE A 576 5.20 17.28 32.51
CA PHE A 576 3.81 17.00 32.17
C PHE A 576 3.16 18.26 31.59
N GLY A 577 2.09 18.09 30.85
CA GLY A 577 1.43 19.25 30.28
C GLY A 577 0.35 18.90 29.28
N LEU A 578 0.02 19.89 28.49
CA LEU A 578 -1.01 19.82 27.48
C LEU A 578 -0.50 20.41 26.17
N GLY A 579 -1.10 19.99 25.07
CA GLY A 579 -0.70 20.46 23.75
C GLY A 579 -1.86 20.54 22.78
N VAL A 580 -1.59 21.21 21.68
CA VAL A 580 -2.50 21.38 20.55
C VAL A 580 -1.82 20.83 19.30
N ARG A 581 -2.63 20.18 18.46
CA ARG A 581 -2.20 19.65 17.16
C ARG A 581 -3.06 20.25 16.07
N VAL A 582 -2.42 20.77 15.03
CA VAL A 582 -3.12 21.25 13.83
C VAL A 582 -2.65 20.40 12.65
N GLN A 583 -3.58 19.75 11.97
CA GLN A 583 -3.25 18.84 10.88
C GLN A 583 -2.65 19.59 9.69
N SER A 584 -1.59 19.03 9.13
CA SER A 584 -0.94 19.49 7.91
C SER A 584 -0.55 18.30 7.03
N PRO A 585 -0.23 18.51 5.74
CA PRO A 585 0.24 17.42 4.85
C PRO A 585 1.52 16.73 5.34
N LEU A 586 2.31 17.41 6.17
CA LEU A 586 3.57 16.89 6.75
C LEU A 586 3.37 16.23 8.11
N GLY A 587 2.12 16.04 8.54
CA GLY A 587 1.75 15.61 9.87
C GLY A 587 1.23 16.77 10.72
N PRO A 588 0.88 16.54 12.00
CA PRO A 588 0.36 17.60 12.84
C PRO A 588 1.44 18.63 13.20
N ILE A 589 1.10 19.91 13.10
CA ILE A 589 1.88 20.98 13.72
C ILE A 589 1.59 20.94 15.21
N ARG A 590 2.64 20.82 16.01
CA ARG A 590 2.54 20.54 17.43
C ARG A 590 2.99 21.74 18.25
N VAL A 591 2.14 22.15 19.20
CA VAL A 591 2.47 23.16 20.21
C VAL A 591 2.15 22.55 21.58
N ASP A 592 3.17 22.36 22.40
CA ASP A 592 3.07 21.78 23.73
C ASP A 592 3.48 22.77 24.80
N TYR A 593 2.70 22.83 25.87
CA TYR A 593 3.05 23.59 27.07
C TYR A 593 3.34 22.61 28.21
N GLY A 594 4.61 22.54 28.59
CA GLY A 594 5.10 21.60 29.58
C GLY A 594 5.47 22.25 30.88
N PHE A 595 5.24 21.53 31.98
CA PHE A 595 5.63 21.88 33.32
C PHE A 595 6.66 20.88 33.80
N SER A 596 7.77 21.37 34.34
CA SER A 596 8.81 20.51 34.91
C SER A 596 8.59 20.25 36.39
N ASP A 597 9.17 19.17 36.89
CA ASP A 597 9.22 18.86 38.33
C ASP A 597 10.07 19.85 39.14
N GLN A 598 10.80 20.72 38.46
CA GLN A 598 11.55 21.82 39.10
C GLN A 598 10.77 23.14 39.19
N GLY A 599 9.50 23.14 38.78
CA GLY A 599 8.63 24.30 38.87
C GLY A 599 8.68 25.25 37.68
N ASP A 600 9.46 24.91 36.64
CA ASP A 600 9.54 25.69 35.41
C ASP A 600 8.49 25.25 34.41
N SER A 601 8.22 26.10 33.45
CA SER A 601 7.34 25.79 32.32
C SER A 601 7.96 26.25 31.00
N ARG A 602 7.67 25.50 29.92
CA ARG A 602 8.19 25.79 28.58
C ARG A 602 7.13 25.55 27.54
N LEU A 603 7.17 26.38 26.51
CA LEU A 603 6.39 26.22 25.30
C LEU A 603 7.27 25.56 24.24
N HIS A 604 6.78 24.45 23.66
CA HIS A 604 7.51 23.66 22.67
C HIS A 604 6.79 23.63 21.35
N PHE A 605 7.54 23.73 20.26
CA PHE A 605 7.03 23.67 18.91
C PHE A 605 7.67 22.50 18.17
N GLY A 606 6.89 21.85 17.31
CA GLY A 606 7.40 20.78 16.47
C GLY A 606 6.45 20.47 15.33
N ILE A 607 6.92 19.66 14.37
CA ILE A 607 6.14 19.13 13.25
C ILE A 607 6.10 17.62 13.37
N GLY A 608 4.92 17.02 13.22
CA GLY A 608 4.70 15.60 13.43
C GLY A 608 4.49 15.25 14.90
N GLU A 609 4.05 14.04 15.15
CA GLU A 609 4.01 13.49 16.51
C GLU A 609 5.42 13.06 16.93
N ARG A 610 5.66 13.00 18.25
CA ARG A 610 6.97 12.60 18.80
C ARG A 610 7.30 11.13 18.50
N PHE A 611 6.26 10.31 18.37
CA PHE A 611 6.40 8.88 18.11
C PHE A 611 5.12 8.29 17.53
#